data_6979c675f98e231e78cb76f9795b8523
#
_entry.id   6979c675f98e231e78cb76f9795b8523
#
_cell.length_a   1.000
_cell.length_b   1.000
_cell.length_c   1.000
_cell.angle_alpha   90.00
_cell.angle_beta   90.00
_cell.angle_gamma   90.00
#
_symmetry.space_group_name_H-M   'P 1'
#
loop_
_entity.id
_entity.type
_entity.pdbx_description
1 polymer ?
#
loop_
_entity_poly.entity_id
_entity_poly.type
_entity_poly.pdbx_seq_one_letter_code
_entity_poly.pdbx_strand_id
1 'polypeptide(L)'
;MYENNLTQKIADVYGGVVLVKKVDSIKRVFPNKLAIKLVLRKPIAIVKSGSSTYLVDDESVLLPKEYYTLQNTEYDSPCIQSKKLTKLPFYGSTWNDKGIKAGVALVKFLRANNIHSLFKVVAVDVSNVCKRRFTGKSDIILWTENNTQIRWGCSPLCNEPNELSDEEKLQNLLSIAKTEGTNLKNMEYVDVRWEKPLGKRWVKIDDKTEEF
;
A
#
# COMPACT_ATOMS: atom_id res chain seq x y z
N MET A 1 -14.71 41.69 -17.39
CA MET A 1 -13.57 40.92 -18.00
C MET A 1 -12.40 40.61 -17.05
N TYR A 2 -12.36 41.23 -15.84
CA TYR A 2 -11.25 41.00 -14.86
C TYR A 2 -11.50 39.87 -13.84
N GLU A 3 -12.70 39.32 -13.74
CA GLU A 3 -13.09 38.42 -12.65
C GLU A 3 -12.66 36.96 -12.81
N ASN A 4 -12.67 36.44 -14.04
CA ASN A 4 -12.30 35.05 -14.29
C ASN A 4 -10.79 34.80 -14.13
N ASN A 5 -9.97 35.85 -14.33
CA ASN A 5 -8.50 35.72 -14.29
C ASN A 5 -7.96 35.58 -12.84
N LEU A 6 -8.60 36.21 -11.83
CA LEU A 6 -8.12 36.12 -10.44
C LEU A 6 -8.38 34.73 -9.85
N THR A 7 -9.59 34.19 -10.04
CA THR A 7 -9.95 32.86 -9.52
C THR A 7 -9.07 31.78 -10.14
N GLN A 8 -8.81 31.87 -11.46
CA GLN A 8 -7.90 30.94 -12.16
C GLN A 8 -6.48 31.05 -11.63
N LYS A 9 -5.93 32.26 -11.49
CA LYS A 9 -4.59 32.47 -10.93
C LYS A 9 -4.43 31.89 -9.53
N ILE A 10 -5.44 32.06 -8.69
CA ILE A 10 -5.45 31.50 -7.33
C ILE A 10 -5.49 29.97 -7.39
N ALA A 11 -6.34 29.40 -8.27
CA ALA A 11 -6.40 27.94 -8.45
C ALA A 11 -5.06 27.37 -8.93
N ASP A 12 -4.38 28.04 -9.84
CA ASP A 12 -3.06 27.62 -10.37
C ASP A 12 -1.98 27.69 -9.28
N VAL A 13 -1.97 28.75 -8.45
CA VAL A 13 -1.01 28.90 -7.34
C VAL A 13 -1.19 27.78 -6.32
N TYR A 14 -2.42 27.52 -5.87
CA TYR A 14 -2.69 26.47 -4.88
C TYR A 14 -2.56 25.08 -5.48
N GLY A 15 -2.89 24.89 -6.77
CA GLY A 15 -2.69 23.64 -7.49
C GLY A 15 -1.22 23.25 -7.63
N GLY A 16 -0.29 24.22 -7.59
CA GLY A 16 1.15 23.99 -7.56
C GLY A 16 1.72 23.64 -6.18
N VAL A 17 0.93 23.73 -5.11
CA VAL A 17 1.39 23.40 -3.76
C VAL A 17 1.42 21.88 -3.57
N VAL A 18 2.59 21.34 -3.21
CA VAL A 18 2.83 19.88 -3.06
C VAL A 18 1.78 19.17 -2.19
N LEU A 19 1.30 19.85 -1.13
CA LEU A 19 0.34 19.30 -0.18
C LEU A 19 -1.11 19.36 -0.66
N VAL A 20 -1.40 20.09 -1.73
CA VAL A 20 -2.75 20.24 -2.26
C VAL A 20 -2.99 19.17 -3.32
N LYS A 21 -4.01 18.34 -3.09
CA LYS A 21 -4.47 17.36 -4.07
C LYS A 21 -5.32 18.02 -5.16
N LYS A 22 -6.23 18.90 -4.75
CA LYS A 22 -7.04 19.72 -5.66
C LYS A 22 -7.61 20.94 -4.98
N VAL A 23 -7.88 21.97 -5.75
CA VAL A 23 -8.70 23.10 -5.34
C VAL A 23 -10.16 22.71 -5.59
N ASP A 24 -10.96 22.59 -4.54
CA ASP A 24 -12.36 22.14 -4.62
C ASP A 24 -13.29 23.28 -5.01
N SER A 25 -13.12 24.44 -4.38
CA SER A 25 -13.88 25.63 -4.74
C SER A 25 -13.18 26.93 -4.32
N ILE A 26 -13.42 28.00 -5.05
CA ILE A 26 -13.03 29.37 -4.71
C ILE A 26 -14.29 30.23 -4.80
N LYS A 27 -14.68 30.85 -3.68
CA LYS A 27 -15.88 31.67 -3.59
C LYS A 27 -15.55 33.06 -3.06
N ARG A 28 -16.13 34.08 -3.66
CA ARG A 28 -16.11 35.42 -3.08
C ARG A 28 -17.13 35.51 -1.97
N VAL A 29 -16.72 36.08 -0.85
CA VAL A 29 -17.59 36.39 0.32
C VAL A 29 -17.55 37.89 0.51
N PHE A 30 -18.71 38.49 0.34
CA PHE A 30 -18.87 39.94 0.52
C PHE A 30 -18.49 40.38 1.95
N PRO A 31 -17.86 41.55 2.15
CA PRO A 31 -17.48 42.51 1.12
C PRO A 31 -16.14 42.23 0.43
N ASN A 32 -15.13 41.71 1.11
CA ASN A 32 -13.75 41.64 0.60
C ASN A 32 -13.01 40.34 0.99
N LYS A 33 -13.70 39.20 1.03
CA LYS A 33 -13.10 37.91 1.41
C LYS A 33 -13.14 36.92 0.26
N LEU A 34 -12.17 36.01 0.26
CA LEU A 34 -12.19 34.82 -0.57
C LEU A 34 -12.23 33.58 0.36
N ALA A 35 -13.16 32.69 0.11
CA ALA A 35 -13.21 31.37 0.73
C ALA A 35 -12.65 30.36 -0.27
N ILE A 36 -11.56 29.71 0.10
CA ILE A 36 -10.89 28.71 -0.71
C ILE A 36 -11.02 27.36 -0.01
N LYS A 37 -11.60 26.37 -0.68
CA LYS A 37 -11.71 25.01 -0.18
C LYS A 37 -10.70 24.13 -0.91
N LEU A 38 -9.79 23.56 -0.14
CA LEU A 38 -8.71 22.70 -0.64
C LEU A 38 -8.93 21.28 -0.15
N VAL A 39 -8.59 20.31 -0.99
CA VAL A 39 -8.40 18.92 -0.60
C VAL A 39 -6.91 18.69 -0.47
N LEU A 40 -6.45 18.36 0.73
CA LEU A 40 -5.04 18.10 0.99
C LEU A 40 -4.71 16.64 0.69
N ARG A 41 -3.48 16.38 0.24
CA ARG A 41 -2.93 15.03 0.11
C ARG A 41 -2.75 14.41 1.49
N LYS A 42 -3.11 13.14 1.61
CA LYS A 42 -2.91 12.36 2.82
C LYS A 42 -2.05 11.15 2.49
N PRO A 43 -1.00 10.85 3.26
CA PRO A 43 -0.22 9.65 3.04
C PRO A 43 -1.09 8.42 3.31
N ILE A 44 -0.93 7.41 2.46
CA ILE A 44 -1.60 6.12 2.61
C ILE A 44 -0.63 5.01 2.96
N ALA A 45 0.63 5.13 2.56
CA ALA A 45 1.64 4.12 2.81
C ALA A 45 3.03 4.74 3.02
N ILE A 46 3.84 4.00 3.77
CA ILE A 46 5.28 4.20 3.85
C ILE A 46 5.94 3.28 2.84
N VAL A 47 6.85 3.80 2.03
CA VAL A 47 7.67 3.02 1.11
C VAL A 47 9.07 2.90 1.69
N LYS A 48 9.57 1.67 1.85
CA LYS A 48 10.95 1.38 2.29
C LYS A 48 11.83 0.97 1.12
N SER A 49 13.00 1.59 1.00
CA SER A 49 14.04 1.22 0.05
C SER A 49 15.40 1.30 0.73
N GLY A 50 15.96 0.15 1.06
CA GLY A 50 17.16 0.10 1.91
C GLY A 50 16.88 0.74 3.28
N SER A 51 17.73 1.68 3.69
CA SER A 51 17.60 2.45 4.93
C SER A 51 16.64 3.66 4.81
N SER A 52 16.24 4.02 3.60
CA SER A 52 15.41 5.19 3.34
C SER A 52 13.92 4.86 3.38
N THR A 53 13.13 5.79 3.92
CA THR A 53 11.67 5.71 3.96
C THR A 53 11.04 6.93 3.32
N TYR A 54 9.96 6.72 2.59
CA TYR A 54 9.25 7.74 1.84
C TYR A 54 7.75 7.64 2.12
N LEU A 55 7.03 8.76 2.00
CA LEU A 55 5.58 8.78 2.11
C LEU A 55 4.95 8.91 0.74
N VAL A 56 3.89 8.17 0.48
CA VAL A 56 3.10 8.28 -0.75
C VAL A 56 1.61 8.37 -0.43
N ASP A 57 0.90 9.13 -1.25
CA ASP A 57 -0.57 9.20 -1.18
C ASP A 57 -1.26 8.09 -2.01
N ASP A 58 -2.57 8.17 -2.09
CA ASP A 58 -3.44 7.21 -2.81
C ASP A 58 -3.30 7.27 -4.34
N GLU A 59 -2.58 8.25 -4.88
CA GLU A 59 -2.22 8.41 -6.31
C GLU A 59 -0.73 8.08 -6.55
N SER A 60 -0.05 7.51 -5.54
CA SER A 60 1.39 7.25 -5.56
C SER A 60 2.24 8.51 -5.72
N VAL A 61 1.73 9.66 -5.26
CA VAL A 61 2.49 10.91 -5.26
C VAL A 61 3.42 10.93 -4.06
N LEU A 62 4.70 11.29 -4.30
CA LEU A 62 5.71 11.41 -3.25
C LEU A 62 5.44 12.63 -2.36
N LEU A 63 5.35 12.42 -1.07
CA LEU A 63 5.05 13.45 -0.08
C LEU A 63 6.26 13.78 0.80
N PRO A 64 6.49 15.07 1.12
CA PRO A 64 7.55 15.47 2.04
C PRO A 64 7.17 15.11 3.48
N LYS A 65 8.06 14.39 4.18
CA LYS A 65 7.79 13.88 5.55
C LYS A 65 7.61 14.99 6.57
N GLU A 66 8.24 16.12 6.37
CA GLU A 66 8.30 17.24 7.30
C GLU A 66 6.92 17.82 7.63
N TYR A 67 5.95 17.63 6.75
CA TYR A 67 4.59 18.15 6.91
C TYR A 67 3.62 17.13 7.52
N TYR A 68 4.07 15.93 7.83
CA TYR A 68 3.22 14.87 8.36
C TYR A 68 3.78 14.35 9.68
N THR A 69 3.06 14.58 10.77
CA THR A 69 3.36 13.96 12.05
C THR A 69 2.94 12.50 11.99
N LEU A 70 3.91 11.59 11.95
CA LEU A 70 3.69 10.15 11.99
C LEU A 70 3.30 9.74 13.42
N GLN A 71 2.11 10.09 13.88
CA GLN A 71 1.59 9.56 15.13
C GLN A 71 1.12 8.12 14.91
N ASN A 72 1.49 7.24 15.83
CA ASN A 72 1.41 5.78 15.72
C ASN A 72 0.03 5.19 15.38
N THR A 73 -1.04 5.95 15.50
CA THR A 73 -2.41 5.47 15.30
C THR A 73 -2.99 5.72 13.89
N GLU A 74 -2.48 6.71 13.15
CA GLU A 74 -2.97 7.00 11.79
C GLU A 74 -2.22 6.21 10.70
N TYR A 75 -1.09 5.61 11.03
CA TYR A 75 -0.21 4.89 10.11
C TYR A 75 -0.08 3.40 10.44
N ASP A 76 -1.15 2.80 10.94
CA ASP A 76 -1.28 1.34 11.05
C ASP A 76 -1.48 0.71 9.66
N SER A 77 -0.65 1.14 8.73
CA SER A 77 -0.66 0.64 7.35
C SER A 77 0.60 -0.15 7.08
N PRO A 78 0.47 -1.24 6.32
CA PRO A 78 1.63 -2.01 5.89
C PRO A 78 2.63 -1.14 5.14
N CYS A 79 3.91 -1.38 5.39
CA CYS A 79 4.97 -0.72 4.66
C CYS A 79 5.18 -1.38 3.29
N ILE A 80 5.16 -0.61 2.20
CA ILE A 80 5.53 -1.10 0.88
C ILE A 80 7.04 -1.26 0.81
N GLN A 81 7.50 -2.46 0.50
CA GLN A 81 8.93 -2.79 0.36
C GLN A 81 9.27 -3.17 -1.06
N SER A 82 10.39 -2.65 -1.57
CA SER A 82 10.93 -3.06 -2.86
C SER A 82 12.45 -3.08 -2.80
N LYS A 83 13.04 -4.15 -3.34
CA LYS A 83 14.51 -4.26 -3.45
C LYS A 83 15.08 -3.45 -4.61
N LYS A 84 14.24 -3.01 -5.53
CA LYS A 84 14.66 -2.23 -6.71
C LYS A 84 13.55 -1.27 -7.10
N LEU A 85 13.72 -0.01 -6.75
CA LEU A 85 12.82 1.07 -7.14
C LEU A 85 13.36 1.80 -8.37
N THR A 86 12.47 2.41 -9.12
CA THR A 86 12.83 3.40 -10.14
C THR A 86 13.36 4.67 -9.47
N LYS A 87 13.93 5.57 -10.29
CA LYS A 87 14.42 6.86 -9.79
C LYS A 87 13.36 7.58 -8.97
N LEU A 88 13.76 8.12 -7.82
CA LEU A 88 12.90 8.91 -6.94
C LEU A 88 12.42 10.17 -7.69
N PRO A 89 11.09 10.44 -7.73
CA PRO A 89 10.57 11.66 -8.31
C PRO A 89 10.77 12.87 -7.38
N PHE A 90 10.43 14.06 -7.85
CA PHE A 90 10.31 15.24 -6.98
C PHE A 90 9.09 15.11 -6.06
N TYR A 91 9.13 15.75 -4.91
CA TYR A 91 7.98 15.87 -4.04
C TYR A 91 6.79 16.51 -4.79
N GLY A 92 5.60 15.96 -4.59
CA GLY A 92 4.39 16.38 -5.31
C GLY A 92 4.19 15.71 -6.66
N SER A 93 5.17 14.93 -7.15
CA SER A 93 5.06 14.19 -8.41
C SER A 93 4.74 12.72 -8.17
N THR A 94 4.00 12.12 -9.11
CA THR A 94 3.67 10.70 -9.08
C THR A 94 4.93 9.84 -9.25
N TRP A 95 5.10 8.86 -8.38
CA TRP A 95 6.16 7.88 -8.51
C TRP A 95 5.80 6.83 -9.56
N ASN A 96 6.38 6.96 -10.75
CA ASN A 96 6.12 6.09 -11.88
C ASN A 96 6.82 4.72 -11.77
N ASP A 97 6.67 4.06 -10.63
CA ASP A 97 7.10 2.68 -10.40
C ASP A 97 5.89 1.75 -10.37
N LYS A 98 5.91 0.70 -11.19
CA LYS A 98 4.80 -0.27 -11.25
C LYS A 98 4.60 -1.00 -9.92
N GLY A 99 5.70 -1.31 -9.20
CA GLY A 99 5.63 -1.92 -7.87
C GLY A 99 4.99 -0.99 -6.84
N ILE A 100 5.39 0.29 -6.83
CA ILE A 100 4.79 1.28 -5.91
C ILE A 100 3.29 1.44 -6.19
N LYS A 101 2.90 1.61 -7.45
CA LYS A 101 1.47 1.72 -7.83
C LYS A 101 0.68 0.47 -7.42
N ALA A 102 1.23 -0.71 -7.67
CA ALA A 102 0.63 -1.98 -7.28
C ALA A 102 0.50 -2.10 -5.75
N GLY A 103 1.54 -1.73 -5.01
CA GLY A 103 1.54 -1.72 -3.55
C GLY A 103 0.53 -0.75 -2.96
N VAL A 104 0.44 0.48 -3.50
CA VAL A 104 -0.56 1.47 -3.08
C VAL A 104 -1.97 0.98 -3.32
N ALA A 105 -2.25 0.39 -4.50
CA ALA A 105 -3.56 -0.17 -4.81
C ALA A 105 -3.93 -1.28 -3.82
N LEU A 106 -2.99 -2.19 -3.52
CA LEU A 106 -3.24 -3.27 -2.57
C LEU A 106 -3.40 -2.76 -1.13
N VAL A 107 -2.59 -1.80 -0.69
CA VAL A 107 -2.76 -1.18 0.64
C VAL A 107 -4.14 -0.55 0.79
N LYS A 108 -4.66 0.12 -0.26
CA LYS A 108 -6.02 0.66 -0.27
C LYS A 108 -7.05 -0.46 -0.06
N PHE A 109 -6.92 -1.57 -0.80
CA PHE A 109 -7.80 -2.73 -0.68
C PHE A 109 -7.74 -3.35 0.72
N LEU A 110 -6.53 -3.58 1.25
CA LEU A 110 -6.32 -4.15 2.59
C LEU A 110 -6.92 -3.28 3.68
N ARG A 111 -6.81 -1.95 3.57
CA ARG A 111 -7.39 -1.00 4.53
C ARG A 111 -8.91 -0.96 4.44
N ALA A 112 -9.46 -0.89 3.23
CA ALA A 112 -10.90 -0.83 3.01
C ALA A 112 -11.61 -2.06 3.59
N ASN A 113 -10.94 -3.22 3.61
CA ASN A 113 -11.46 -4.48 4.13
C ASN A 113 -10.92 -4.84 5.54
N ASN A 114 -10.20 -3.93 6.19
CA ASN A 114 -9.57 -4.13 7.51
C ASN A 114 -8.66 -5.36 7.64
N ILE A 115 -8.11 -5.84 6.51
CA ILE A 115 -7.29 -7.06 6.44
C ILE A 115 -5.94 -6.85 7.11
N HIS A 116 -5.34 -5.67 6.95
CA HIS A 116 -4.03 -5.34 7.51
C HIS A 116 -4.01 -5.48 9.05
N SER A 117 -5.06 -5.01 9.74
CA SER A 117 -5.20 -5.17 11.20
C SER A 117 -5.55 -6.59 11.58
N LEU A 118 -6.49 -7.22 10.85
CA LEU A 118 -6.98 -8.56 11.17
C LEU A 118 -5.87 -9.62 11.11
N PHE A 119 -5.01 -9.56 10.10
CA PHE A 119 -3.90 -10.50 9.88
C PHE A 119 -2.54 -9.95 10.33
N LYS A 120 -2.52 -8.77 10.95
CA LYS A 120 -1.26 -8.12 11.39
C LYS A 120 -0.24 -8.02 10.26
N VAL A 121 -0.69 -7.55 9.10
CA VAL A 121 0.18 -7.36 7.95
C VAL A 121 1.07 -6.15 8.19
N VAL A 122 2.38 -6.35 8.21
CA VAL A 122 3.39 -5.30 8.48
C VAL A 122 4.07 -4.80 7.22
N ALA A 123 4.11 -5.63 6.16
CA ALA A 123 4.73 -5.23 4.91
C ALA A 123 4.06 -5.83 3.67
N VAL A 124 4.14 -5.08 2.58
CA VAL A 124 3.73 -5.45 1.22
C VAL A 124 4.99 -5.44 0.36
N ASP A 125 5.56 -6.62 0.07
CA ASP A 125 6.74 -6.76 -0.79
C ASP A 125 6.32 -6.78 -2.26
N VAL A 126 6.70 -5.74 -2.98
CA VAL A 126 6.42 -5.54 -4.41
C VAL A 126 7.66 -5.78 -5.29
N SER A 127 8.68 -6.39 -4.74
CA SER A 127 9.97 -6.58 -5.44
C SER A 127 9.86 -7.42 -6.71
N ASN A 128 8.83 -8.26 -6.83
CA ASN A 128 8.61 -9.14 -7.97
C ASN A 128 7.50 -8.69 -8.92
N VAL A 129 6.88 -7.55 -8.67
CA VAL A 129 5.82 -7.01 -9.55
C VAL A 129 6.30 -6.94 -11.00
N CYS A 130 5.48 -7.41 -11.93
CA CYS A 130 5.81 -7.65 -13.33
C CYS A 130 6.93 -8.69 -13.51
N LYS A 131 7.04 -9.67 -12.59
CA LYS A 131 8.02 -10.78 -12.66
C LYS A 131 9.47 -10.30 -12.81
N ARG A 132 9.77 -9.13 -12.21
CA ARG A 132 11.09 -8.45 -12.32
C ARG A 132 12.27 -9.30 -11.87
N ARG A 133 12.03 -10.26 -10.97
CA ARG A 133 13.08 -11.08 -10.37
C ARG A 133 12.92 -12.57 -10.67
N PHE A 134 11.69 -13.09 -10.55
CA PHE A 134 11.44 -14.53 -10.63
C PHE A 134 10.09 -14.78 -11.32
N THR A 135 10.08 -15.51 -12.42
CA THR A 135 8.88 -15.80 -13.22
C THR A 135 7.89 -16.75 -12.54
N GLY A 136 8.32 -17.63 -11.67
CA GLY A 136 7.45 -18.61 -11.00
C GLY A 136 6.97 -18.19 -9.61
N LYS A 137 7.35 -17.00 -9.12
CA LYS A 137 6.99 -16.53 -7.78
C LYS A 137 5.83 -15.54 -7.83
N SER A 138 5.14 -15.38 -6.68
CA SER A 138 4.13 -14.35 -6.49
C SER A 138 4.69 -12.97 -6.80
N ASP A 139 3.90 -12.14 -7.47
CA ASP A 139 4.27 -10.75 -7.76
C ASP A 139 4.32 -9.94 -6.48
N ILE A 140 3.30 -10.08 -5.63
CA ILE A 140 3.21 -9.41 -4.32
C ILE A 140 3.15 -10.46 -3.21
N ILE A 141 3.89 -10.21 -2.14
CA ILE A 141 3.86 -10.99 -0.91
C ILE A 141 3.54 -10.05 0.25
N LEU A 142 2.52 -10.42 1.05
CA LEU A 142 2.26 -9.74 2.31
C LEU A 142 3.04 -10.46 3.41
N TRP A 143 3.64 -9.68 4.31
CA TRP A 143 4.33 -10.20 5.48
C TRP A 143 3.53 -9.85 6.73
N THR A 144 3.26 -10.83 7.57
CA THR A 144 2.65 -10.63 8.88
C THR A 144 3.70 -10.37 9.96
N GLU A 145 3.28 -9.91 11.14
CA GLU A 145 4.17 -9.73 12.29
C GLU A 145 4.88 -11.04 12.73
N ASN A 146 4.27 -12.20 12.45
CA ASN A 146 4.82 -13.53 12.75
C ASN A 146 5.70 -14.11 11.62
N ASN A 147 6.15 -13.28 10.68
CA ASN A 147 6.93 -13.68 9.51
C ASN A 147 6.24 -14.69 8.58
N THR A 148 4.92 -14.82 8.65
CA THR A 148 4.16 -15.62 7.68
C THR A 148 4.07 -14.87 6.36
N GLN A 149 4.34 -15.55 5.26
CA GLN A 149 4.16 -15.02 3.92
C GLN A 149 2.75 -15.29 3.42
N ILE A 150 1.99 -14.26 3.07
CA ILE A 150 0.76 -14.41 2.31
C ILE A 150 1.09 -14.10 0.85
N ARG A 151 1.10 -15.11 0.00
CA ARG A 151 1.37 -14.98 -1.44
C ARG A 151 0.11 -14.49 -2.13
N TRP A 152 0.06 -13.17 -2.31
CA TRP A 152 -1.12 -12.50 -2.86
C TRP A 152 -1.21 -12.60 -4.39
N GLY A 153 -0.05 -12.60 -5.07
CA GLY A 153 0.02 -12.63 -6.52
C GLY A 153 -0.07 -11.26 -7.16
N CYS A 154 -0.88 -11.14 -8.18
CA CYS A 154 -1.07 -9.90 -8.92
C CYS A 154 -1.77 -8.82 -8.08
N SER A 155 -1.50 -7.56 -8.37
CA SER A 155 -2.16 -6.43 -7.70
C SER A 155 -3.56 -6.18 -8.27
N PRO A 156 -4.40 -5.37 -7.56
CA PRO A 156 -5.70 -4.92 -8.10
C PRO A 156 -5.61 -4.20 -9.46
N LEU A 157 -4.42 -3.79 -9.88
CA LEU A 157 -4.19 -3.12 -11.18
C LEU A 157 -3.83 -4.09 -12.31
N CYS A 158 -3.76 -5.38 -12.03
CA CYS A 158 -3.31 -6.41 -12.96
C CYS A 158 -4.42 -7.47 -13.11
N ASN A 159 -4.63 -7.97 -14.32
CA ASN A 159 -5.50 -9.09 -14.59
C ASN A 159 -4.64 -10.23 -15.13
N GLU A 160 -4.12 -11.08 -14.25
CA GLU A 160 -3.49 -12.34 -14.67
C GLU A 160 -4.60 -13.37 -14.93
N PRO A 161 -4.69 -13.95 -16.14
CA PRO A 161 -5.86 -14.75 -16.57
C PRO A 161 -6.18 -15.97 -15.70
N ASN A 162 -5.24 -16.42 -14.89
CA ASN A 162 -5.37 -17.65 -14.10
C ASN A 162 -5.35 -17.38 -12.58
N GLU A 163 -5.24 -16.13 -12.15
CA GLU A 163 -5.31 -15.78 -10.72
C GLU A 163 -6.73 -15.34 -10.35
N LEU A 164 -7.13 -15.63 -9.13
CA LEU A 164 -8.38 -15.18 -8.56
C LEU A 164 -8.44 -13.65 -8.42
N SER A 165 -9.64 -13.10 -8.37
CA SER A 165 -9.87 -11.70 -7.99
C SER A 165 -9.40 -11.43 -6.56
N ASP A 166 -9.19 -10.16 -6.21
CA ASP A 166 -8.75 -9.81 -4.87
C ASP A 166 -9.80 -10.15 -3.80
N GLU A 167 -11.08 -10.10 -4.14
CA GLU A 167 -12.19 -10.53 -3.30
C GLU A 167 -12.16 -12.04 -3.04
N GLU A 168 -11.92 -12.84 -4.06
CA GLU A 168 -11.80 -14.31 -3.92
C GLU A 168 -10.54 -14.69 -3.13
N LYS A 169 -9.41 -14.01 -3.38
CA LYS A 169 -8.18 -14.17 -2.56
C LYS A 169 -8.44 -13.85 -1.10
N LEU A 170 -9.23 -12.82 -0.82
CA LEU A 170 -9.67 -12.49 0.54
C LEU A 170 -10.50 -13.61 1.16
N GLN A 171 -11.47 -14.17 0.42
CA GLN A 171 -12.28 -15.29 0.93
C GLN A 171 -11.41 -16.52 1.24
N ASN A 172 -10.41 -16.81 0.38
CA ASN A 172 -9.44 -17.86 0.63
C ASN A 172 -8.66 -17.62 1.92
N LEU A 173 -8.16 -16.40 2.13
CA LEU A 173 -7.42 -16.02 3.33
C LEU A 173 -8.29 -16.17 4.59
N LEU A 174 -9.54 -15.70 4.53
CA LEU A 174 -10.50 -15.85 5.64
C LEU A 174 -10.85 -17.31 5.93
N SER A 175 -10.94 -18.14 4.90
CA SER A 175 -11.19 -19.58 5.04
C SER A 175 -10.04 -20.29 5.78
N ILE A 176 -8.79 -19.96 5.45
CA ILE A 176 -7.61 -20.49 6.17
C ILE A 176 -7.59 -19.99 7.61
N ALA A 177 -7.94 -18.72 7.83
CA ALA A 177 -7.97 -18.16 9.17
C ALA A 177 -8.97 -18.82 10.11
N LYS A 178 -10.05 -19.42 9.60
CA LYS A 178 -11.00 -20.20 10.40
C LYS A 178 -10.36 -21.46 11.04
N THR A 179 -9.36 -22.03 10.39
CA THR A 179 -8.67 -23.24 10.85
C THR A 179 -7.35 -22.93 11.55
N GLU A 180 -6.58 -21.97 11.06
CA GLU A 180 -5.23 -21.66 11.54
C GLU A 180 -5.18 -20.43 12.48
N GLY A 181 -6.30 -19.70 12.61
CA GLY A 181 -6.36 -18.41 13.31
C GLY A 181 -5.87 -17.24 12.47
N THR A 182 -6.31 -16.05 12.80
CA THR A 182 -5.96 -14.81 12.03
C THR A 182 -4.50 -14.41 12.18
N ASN A 183 -3.82 -14.81 13.25
CA ASN A 183 -2.40 -14.50 13.46
C ASN A 183 -1.45 -15.34 12.60
N LEU A 184 -1.92 -16.45 12.01
CA LEU A 184 -1.18 -17.36 11.12
C LEU A 184 0.21 -17.80 11.65
N LYS A 185 0.46 -17.74 12.96
CA LYS A 185 1.80 -17.92 13.57
C LYS A 185 2.44 -19.29 13.31
N ASN A 186 1.61 -20.31 13.02
CA ASN A 186 2.09 -21.65 12.74
C ASN A 186 2.41 -21.88 11.25
N MET A 187 2.13 -20.89 10.41
CA MET A 187 2.27 -20.99 8.96
C MET A 187 3.56 -20.34 8.47
N GLU A 188 4.33 -21.07 7.68
CA GLU A 188 5.47 -20.52 6.94
C GLU A 188 4.98 -19.62 5.81
N TYR A 189 4.01 -20.12 5.04
CA TYR A 189 3.32 -19.34 4.02
C TYR A 189 1.89 -19.81 3.80
N VAL A 190 1.11 -18.91 3.20
CA VAL A 190 -0.24 -19.16 2.68
C VAL A 190 -0.28 -18.63 1.24
N ASP A 191 -0.72 -19.44 0.30
CA ASP A 191 -0.90 -19.05 -1.10
C ASP A 191 -2.40 -18.97 -1.43
N VAL A 192 -2.89 -17.75 -1.65
CA VAL A 192 -4.31 -17.47 -1.83
C VAL A 192 -4.71 -17.25 -3.30
N ARG A 193 -3.76 -17.36 -4.22
CA ARG A 193 -3.93 -17.03 -5.64
C ARG A 193 -4.88 -17.93 -6.41
N TRP A 194 -5.11 -19.14 -5.91
CA TRP A 194 -5.75 -20.23 -6.64
C TRP A 194 -7.05 -20.68 -5.99
N GLU A 195 -7.98 -21.29 -6.76
CA GLU A 195 -9.25 -21.81 -6.23
C GLU A 195 -9.09 -22.68 -4.97
N LYS A 196 -8.02 -23.48 -4.93
CA LYS A 196 -7.64 -24.23 -3.74
C LYS A 196 -6.44 -23.57 -3.08
N PRO A 197 -6.66 -22.79 -2.02
CA PRO A 197 -5.55 -22.13 -1.33
C PRO A 197 -4.63 -23.18 -0.70
N LEU A 198 -3.33 -22.88 -0.76
CA LEU A 198 -2.30 -23.76 -0.22
C LEU A 198 -1.64 -23.09 0.99
N GLY A 199 -1.27 -23.90 1.96
CA GLY A 199 -0.50 -23.44 3.12
C GLY A 199 0.56 -24.45 3.54
N LYS A 200 1.66 -23.94 4.08
CA LYS A 200 2.71 -24.76 4.69
C LYS A 200 2.94 -24.29 6.11
N ARG A 201 2.90 -25.24 7.05
CA ARG A 201 3.23 -24.97 8.45
C ARG A 201 4.75 -25.01 8.65
N TRP A 202 5.22 -24.29 9.66
CA TRP A 202 6.58 -24.42 10.15
C TRP A 202 6.85 -25.86 10.59
N VAL A 203 7.97 -26.41 10.19
CA VAL A 203 8.43 -27.71 10.71
C VAL A 203 8.94 -27.46 12.13
N LYS A 204 8.34 -28.08 13.14
CA LYS A 204 8.93 -28.15 14.46
C LYS A 204 10.15 -29.06 14.35
N ILE A 205 11.33 -28.51 14.57
CA ILE A 205 12.51 -29.32 14.83
C ILE A 205 12.33 -29.75 16.28
N ASP A 206 11.91 -31.00 16.49
CA ASP A 206 11.99 -31.61 17.81
C ASP A 206 13.48 -31.74 18.14
N ASP A 207 13.95 -30.92 19.07
CA ASP A 207 15.26 -31.12 19.72
C ASP A 207 15.20 -32.44 20.52
N LYS A 208 15.34 -33.55 19.81
CA LYS A 208 15.82 -34.76 20.45
C LYS A 208 17.32 -34.59 20.63
N THR A 209 17.70 -33.93 21.70
CA THR A 209 18.98 -34.15 22.34
C THR A 209 19.00 -35.63 22.75
N GLU A 210 19.61 -36.48 21.94
CA GLU A 210 20.04 -37.79 22.39
C GLU A 210 21.13 -37.55 23.44
N GLU A 211 20.79 -37.74 24.70
CA GLU A 211 21.74 -37.96 25.77
C GLU A 211 22.48 -39.25 25.46
N PHE A 212 23.79 -39.14 25.18
CA PHE A 212 24.75 -40.25 25.25
C PHE A 212 25.56 -40.10 26.53
#